data_c7d624543c68d0e1b5f516f242454ede
#
_entry.id   c7d624543c68d0e1b5f516f242454ede
#
_cell.length_a   1.000
_cell.length_b   1.000
_cell.length_c   1.000
_cell.angle_alpha   90.00
_cell.angle_beta   90.00
_cell.angle_gamma   90.00
#
_symmetry.space_group_name_H-M   'P 1'
#
loop_
_entity.id
_entity.type
_entity.pdbx_description
1 polymer ?
#
loop_
_entity_poly.entity_id
_entity_poly.type
_entity_poly.pdbx_seq_one_letter_code
_entity_poly.pdbx_strand_id
1 'polypeptide(L)'
;MRYFTTLLFVLLACSVFAQNDPKAKEILDKAAAKFKAYPAAEIDFTLTMENPDENIHEMHEGKAWMKGNLYKLNVMDVENYYDGKNIYTYMPEVQEVNIKNPNEEEEEMLNPTTLFDIHNQGFEQKLVSTSNGITYIELFPTDKSRNFTKIGIWVNPATSSIQKVTSFGKDGNNVLITIKSIKQSSPVPADSFFKFDPARHPDVEVIDLR
;
A
#
# COMPACT_ATOMS: atom_id res chain seq x y z
N MET A 1 32.09 59.13 27.33
CA MET A 1 31.38 57.91 27.73
C MET A 1 30.46 57.49 26.57
N ARG A 2 30.85 56.46 25.81
CA ARG A 2 30.07 55.97 24.66
C ARG A 2 29.55 54.60 25.07
N TYR A 3 28.24 54.49 25.23
CA TYR A 3 27.58 53.21 25.52
C TYR A 3 27.37 52.47 24.21
N PHE A 4 28.04 51.33 24.07
CA PHE A 4 27.91 50.41 22.97
C PHE A 4 26.80 49.40 23.35
N THR A 5 25.62 49.60 22.81
CA THR A 5 24.47 48.70 23.05
C THR A 5 24.56 47.57 22.03
N THR A 6 25.05 46.43 22.48
CA THR A 6 25.11 45.20 21.67
C THR A 6 23.70 44.58 21.62
N LEU A 7 23.03 44.70 20.48
CA LEU A 7 21.75 44.04 20.21
C LEU A 7 21.99 42.57 19.88
N LEU A 8 21.76 41.70 20.86
CA LEU A 8 21.83 40.25 20.69
C LEU A 8 20.60 39.75 19.94
N PHE A 9 20.74 39.50 18.63
CA PHE A 9 19.72 38.89 17.80
C PHE A 9 19.72 37.38 18.11
N VAL A 10 18.80 36.93 18.97
CA VAL A 10 18.53 35.49 19.18
C VAL A 10 17.76 35.00 17.96
N LEU A 11 18.46 34.34 17.03
CA LEU A 11 17.83 33.54 15.98
C LEU A 11 17.16 32.33 16.65
N LEU A 12 15.85 32.41 16.87
CA LEU A 12 15.02 31.26 17.17
C LEU A 12 14.99 30.38 15.89
N ALA A 13 15.90 29.44 15.80
CA ALA A 13 15.79 28.37 14.84
C ALA A 13 14.55 27.54 15.24
N CYS A 14 13.39 27.83 14.63
CA CYS A 14 12.26 26.93 14.65
C CYS A 14 12.70 25.66 13.93
N SER A 15 13.17 24.67 14.72
CA SER A 15 13.27 23.29 14.26
C SER A 15 11.85 22.87 13.91
N VAL A 16 11.52 22.92 12.61
CA VAL A 16 10.31 22.27 12.09
C VAL A 16 10.61 20.77 12.22
N PHE A 17 10.35 20.21 13.41
CA PHE A 17 10.20 18.78 13.53
C PHE A 17 9.10 18.40 12.54
N ALA A 18 9.38 17.45 11.69
CA ALA A 18 8.38 16.80 10.85
C ALA A 18 7.38 16.13 11.80
N GLN A 19 6.41 16.92 12.26
CA GLN A 19 5.36 16.46 13.15
C GLN A 19 4.31 15.83 12.26
N ASN A 20 3.88 14.62 12.60
CA ASN A 20 2.75 13.98 11.91
C ASN A 20 1.62 15.00 11.71
N ASP A 21 1.24 15.24 10.45
CA ASP A 21 0.16 16.16 10.13
C ASP A 21 -1.18 15.59 10.60
N PRO A 22 -1.84 16.18 11.62
CA PRO A 22 -3.07 15.62 12.18
C PRO A 22 -4.19 15.54 11.14
N LYS A 23 -4.20 16.45 10.15
CA LYS A 23 -5.20 16.47 9.09
C LYS A 23 -4.94 15.36 8.07
N ALA A 24 -3.67 15.09 7.74
CA ALA A 24 -3.30 13.95 6.92
C ALA A 24 -3.77 12.65 7.57
N LYS A 25 -3.45 12.48 8.86
CA LYS A 25 -3.87 11.31 9.63
C LYS A 25 -5.39 11.15 9.65
N GLU A 26 -6.14 12.21 9.95
CA GLU A 26 -7.60 12.17 9.97
C GLU A 26 -8.20 11.70 8.64
N ILE A 27 -7.66 12.18 7.51
CA ILE A 27 -8.15 11.81 6.17
C ILE A 27 -7.88 10.33 5.90
N LEU A 28 -6.67 9.85 6.23
CA LEU A 28 -6.30 8.46 6.02
C LEU A 28 -7.05 7.50 6.95
N ASP A 29 -7.23 7.87 8.22
CA ASP A 29 -8.03 7.10 9.17
C ASP A 29 -9.48 6.91 8.69
N LYS A 30 -10.10 7.98 8.14
CA LYS A 30 -11.44 7.89 7.57
C LYS A 30 -11.51 6.97 6.35
N ALA A 31 -10.49 7.01 5.49
CA ALA A 31 -10.41 6.11 4.34
C ALA A 31 -10.23 4.66 4.78
N ALA A 32 -9.35 4.40 5.75
CA ALA A 32 -9.15 3.08 6.34
C ALA A 32 -10.42 2.55 7.01
N ALA A 33 -11.11 3.38 7.80
CA ALA A 33 -12.35 3.00 8.47
C ALA A 33 -13.45 2.64 7.47
N LYS A 34 -13.60 3.43 6.41
CA LYS A 34 -14.55 3.12 5.33
C LYS A 34 -14.25 1.78 4.67
N PHE A 35 -12.97 1.52 4.38
CA PHE A 35 -12.57 0.26 3.76
C PHE A 35 -12.82 -0.94 4.69
N LYS A 36 -12.46 -0.83 5.97
CA LYS A 36 -12.69 -1.86 6.99
C LYS A 36 -14.18 -2.14 7.26
N ALA A 37 -15.08 -1.25 6.86
CA ALA A 37 -16.52 -1.45 7.01
C ALA A 37 -17.11 -2.46 6.00
N TYR A 38 -16.40 -2.83 4.95
CA TYR A 38 -16.84 -3.89 4.04
C TYR A 38 -16.68 -5.27 4.69
N PRO A 39 -17.75 -6.09 4.81
CA PRO A 39 -17.65 -7.48 5.28
C PRO A 39 -16.70 -8.33 4.39
N ALA A 40 -16.76 -8.06 3.10
CA ALA A 40 -15.80 -8.52 2.09
C ALA A 40 -15.80 -7.51 0.94
N ALA A 41 -14.63 -7.24 0.38
CA ALA A 41 -14.45 -6.29 -0.71
C ALA A 41 -13.89 -6.97 -1.96
N GLU A 42 -14.28 -6.45 -3.11
CA GLU A 42 -13.69 -6.73 -4.42
C GLU A 42 -13.12 -5.42 -4.94
N ILE A 43 -11.86 -5.45 -5.38
CA ILE A 43 -11.10 -4.29 -5.81
C ILE A 43 -10.58 -4.56 -7.23
N ASP A 44 -10.93 -3.68 -8.18
CA ASP A 44 -10.28 -3.65 -9.49
C ASP A 44 -9.26 -2.51 -9.48
N PHE A 45 -8.05 -2.78 -9.95
CA PHE A 45 -6.96 -1.81 -9.94
C PHE A 45 -6.04 -1.97 -11.16
N THR A 46 -5.20 -0.97 -11.38
CA THR A 46 -4.05 -1.06 -12.29
C THR A 46 -2.77 -0.98 -11.46
N LEU A 47 -1.87 -1.93 -11.66
CA LEU A 47 -0.49 -1.90 -11.20
C LEU A 47 0.36 -1.30 -12.31
N THR A 48 1.12 -0.25 -12.02
CA THR A 48 2.11 0.32 -12.94
C THR A 48 3.48 0.26 -12.28
N MET A 49 4.44 -0.28 -13.01
CA MET A 49 5.86 -0.25 -12.64
C MET A 49 6.57 0.70 -13.60
N GLU A 50 7.27 1.68 -13.06
CA GLU A 50 7.95 2.69 -13.85
C GLU A 50 9.34 3.01 -13.29
N ASN A 51 10.30 3.18 -14.21
CA ASN A 51 11.59 3.79 -13.92
C ASN A 51 11.86 4.82 -15.02
N PRO A 52 11.66 6.12 -14.75
CA PRO A 52 11.85 7.17 -15.75
C PRO A 52 13.28 7.26 -16.27
N ASP A 53 14.28 6.95 -15.44
CA ASP A 53 15.69 7.01 -15.81
C ASP A 53 16.07 5.89 -16.79
N GLU A 54 15.41 4.74 -16.68
CA GLU A 54 15.61 3.57 -17.54
C GLU A 54 14.57 3.48 -18.66
N ASN A 55 13.64 4.45 -18.74
CA ASN A 55 12.53 4.46 -19.70
C ASN A 55 11.63 3.20 -19.60
N ILE A 56 11.46 2.68 -18.39
CA ILE A 56 10.56 1.56 -18.11
C ILE A 56 9.18 2.09 -17.74
N HIS A 57 8.15 1.54 -18.36
CA HIS A 57 6.75 1.80 -18.03
C HIS A 57 5.90 0.57 -18.40
N GLU A 58 5.56 -0.22 -17.41
CA GLU A 58 4.77 -1.44 -17.56
C GLU A 58 3.47 -1.31 -16.78
N MET A 59 2.35 -1.73 -17.38
CA MET A 59 1.03 -1.59 -16.79
C MET A 59 0.26 -2.91 -16.87
N HIS A 60 -0.26 -3.36 -15.72
CA HIS A 60 -1.00 -4.60 -15.56
C HIS A 60 -2.32 -4.35 -14.86
N GLU A 61 -3.38 -4.96 -15.38
CA GLU A 61 -4.66 -5.00 -14.69
C GLU A 61 -4.60 -6.01 -13.54
N GLY A 62 -5.19 -5.65 -12.41
CA GLY A 62 -5.23 -6.50 -11.25
C GLY A 62 -6.60 -6.54 -10.59
N LYS A 63 -6.84 -7.61 -9.86
CA LYS A 63 -8.05 -7.81 -9.07
C LYS A 63 -7.74 -8.41 -7.72
N ALA A 64 -8.32 -7.83 -6.67
CA ALA A 64 -8.18 -8.35 -5.32
C ALA A 64 -9.55 -8.61 -4.68
N TRP A 65 -9.63 -9.65 -3.87
CA TRP A 65 -10.75 -9.94 -2.99
C TRP A 65 -10.23 -9.99 -1.56
N MET A 66 -11.02 -9.46 -0.62
CA MET A 66 -10.65 -9.39 0.78
C MET A 66 -11.81 -9.75 1.68
N LYS A 67 -11.48 -10.37 2.83
CA LYS A 67 -12.43 -10.66 3.92
C LYS A 67 -11.67 -10.64 5.26
N GLY A 68 -11.85 -9.58 6.04
CA GLY A 68 -10.98 -9.35 7.20
C GLY A 68 -9.52 -9.26 6.80
N ASN A 69 -8.68 -10.16 7.31
CA ASN A 69 -7.27 -10.27 6.95
C ASN A 69 -6.98 -11.24 5.80
N LEU A 70 -7.98 -11.99 5.33
CA LEU A 70 -7.82 -12.92 4.20
C LEU A 70 -7.83 -12.15 2.88
N TYR A 71 -6.99 -12.57 1.93
CA TYR A 71 -7.05 -12.03 0.57
C TYR A 71 -6.74 -13.05 -0.52
N LYS A 72 -7.27 -12.77 -1.71
CA LYS A 72 -6.83 -13.31 -2.98
C LYS A 72 -6.51 -12.14 -3.89
N LEU A 73 -5.35 -12.16 -4.54
CA LEU A 73 -4.85 -11.12 -5.43
C LEU A 73 -4.41 -11.77 -6.74
N ASN A 74 -4.97 -11.28 -7.86
CA ASN A 74 -4.58 -11.69 -9.21
C ASN A 74 -3.98 -10.48 -9.91
N VAL A 75 -2.74 -10.58 -10.31
CA VAL A 75 -2.03 -9.55 -11.10
C VAL A 75 -0.82 -10.19 -11.79
N MET A 76 -0.48 -9.76 -13.01
CA MET A 76 0.67 -10.27 -13.77
C MET A 76 0.63 -11.80 -13.98
N ASP A 77 -0.56 -12.34 -14.21
CA ASP A 77 -0.83 -13.78 -14.36
C ASP A 77 -0.43 -14.64 -13.16
N VAL A 78 -0.21 -14.03 -12.00
CA VAL A 78 0.07 -14.67 -10.72
C VAL A 78 -1.12 -14.54 -9.79
N GLU A 79 -1.45 -15.62 -9.08
CA GLU A 79 -2.48 -15.64 -8.05
C GLU A 79 -1.85 -15.76 -6.67
N ASN A 80 -2.00 -14.73 -5.85
CA ASN A 80 -1.57 -14.76 -4.45
C ASN A 80 -2.78 -14.95 -3.54
N TYR A 81 -2.63 -15.84 -2.56
CA TYR A 81 -3.64 -16.13 -1.56
C TYR A 81 -3.04 -15.96 -0.16
N TYR A 82 -3.82 -15.43 0.75
CA TYR A 82 -3.50 -15.44 2.17
C TYR A 82 -4.68 -16.01 2.96
N ASP A 83 -4.48 -17.15 3.60
CA ASP A 83 -5.50 -17.87 4.35
C ASP A 83 -5.55 -17.51 5.85
N GLY A 84 -4.83 -16.43 6.24
CA GLY A 84 -4.66 -16.01 7.63
C GLY A 84 -3.43 -16.62 8.32
N LYS A 85 -2.75 -17.55 7.67
CA LYS A 85 -1.56 -18.24 8.20
C LYS A 85 -0.42 -18.31 7.19
N ASN A 86 -0.73 -18.75 5.96
CA ASN A 86 0.24 -18.95 4.91
C ASN A 86 -0.08 -18.09 3.70
N ILE A 87 0.95 -17.73 2.97
CA ILE A 87 0.84 -17.11 1.66
C ILE A 87 1.14 -18.17 0.62
N TYR A 88 0.28 -18.24 -0.40
CA TYR A 88 0.41 -19.11 -1.55
C TYR A 88 0.59 -18.24 -2.77
N THR A 89 1.69 -18.37 -3.48
CA THR A 89 1.95 -17.71 -4.76
C THR A 89 1.87 -18.75 -5.85
N TYR A 90 0.76 -18.77 -6.57
CA TYR A 90 0.53 -19.69 -7.68
C TYR A 90 0.87 -19.03 -9.01
N MET A 91 1.73 -19.68 -9.77
CA MET A 91 2.20 -19.28 -11.09
C MET A 91 1.69 -20.29 -12.12
N PRO A 92 0.52 -20.03 -12.76
CA PRO A 92 -0.10 -20.97 -13.69
C PRO A 92 0.78 -21.34 -14.89
N GLU A 93 1.56 -20.39 -15.39
CA GLU A 93 2.40 -20.57 -16.58
C GLU A 93 3.46 -21.67 -16.39
N VAL A 94 4.03 -21.76 -15.20
CA VAL A 94 5.05 -22.76 -14.83
C VAL A 94 4.48 -23.88 -13.99
N GLN A 95 3.18 -23.88 -13.70
CA GLN A 95 2.49 -24.88 -12.88
C GLN A 95 3.14 -25.09 -11.50
N GLU A 96 3.47 -24.01 -10.83
CA GLU A 96 4.15 -24.02 -9.54
C GLU A 96 3.36 -23.21 -8.50
N VAL A 97 3.35 -23.68 -7.25
CA VAL A 97 2.87 -22.91 -6.10
C VAL A 97 3.91 -22.87 -4.99
N ASN A 98 4.31 -21.67 -4.62
CA ASN A 98 5.17 -21.41 -3.47
C ASN A 98 4.32 -21.17 -2.22
N ILE A 99 4.64 -21.86 -1.12
CA ILE A 99 3.99 -21.68 0.18
C ILE A 99 5.01 -21.09 1.14
N LYS A 100 4.71 -19.93 1.71
CA LYS A 100 5.58 -19.25 2.69
C LYS A 100 4.81 -18.72 3.90
N ASN A 101 5.53 -18.48 4.98
CA ASN A 101 5.00 -17.67 6.09
C ASN A 101 4.95 -16.19 5.69
N PRO A 102 3.98 -15.42 6.21
CA PRO A 102 3.97 -13.97 6.00
C PRO A 102 5.28 -13.35 6.50
N ASN A 103 5.93 -12.55 5.65
CA ASN A 103 7.08 -11.74 6.04
C ASN A 103 6.66 -10.28 5.98
N GLU A 104 6.77 -9.56 7.11
CA GLU A 104 6.25 -8.20 7.25
C GLU A 104 6.92 -7.20 6.31
N GLU A 105 8.19 -7.45 5.92
CA GLU A 105 8.95 -6.48 5.12
C GLU A 105 8.73 -6.57 3.60
N GLU A 106 8.45 -7.76 3.07
CA GLU A 106 8.39 -7.97 1.61
C GLU A 106 7.02 -7.68 0.99
N GLU A 107 5.95 -7.59 1.79
CA GLU A 107 4.58 -7.63 1.27
C GLU A 107 3.74 -6.37 1.46
N GLU A 108 4.29 -5.31 2.07
CA GLU A 108 3.51 -4.12 2.45
C GLU A 108 2.74 -3.49 1.29
N MET A 109 3.36 -3.38 0.11
CA MET A 109 2.75 -2.66 -1.03
C MET A 109 1.72 -3.50 -1.79
N LEU A 110 1.92 -4.80 -1.90
CA LEU A 110 1.01 -5.68 -2.64
C LEU A 110 0.01 -6.40 -1.74
N ASN A 111 0.16 -6.28 -0.43
CA ASN A 111 -0.83 -6.81 0.50
C ASN A 111 -2.03 -5.85 0.59
N PRO A 112 -3.19 -6.19 0.01
CA PRO A 112 -4.34 -5.30 -0.01
C PRO A 112 -4.91 -5.04 1.39
N THR A 113 -4.63 -5.90 2.40
CA THR A 113 -5.12 -5.69 3.77
C THR A 113 -4.35 -4.62 4.50
N THR A 114 -3.03 -4.50 4.23
CA THR A 114 -2.16 -3.50 4.86
C THR A 114 -2.16 -2.18 4.10
N LEU A 115 -2.38 -2.19 2.78
CA LEU A 115 -2.35 -1.00 1.93
C LEU A 115 -3.24 0.14 2.45
N PHE A 116 -4.45 -0.18 2.91
CA PHE A 116 -5.40 0.81 3.41
C PHE A 116 -5.11 1.31 4.83
N ASP A 117 -4.19 0.67 5.56
CA ASP A 117 -3.81 1.01 6.94
C ASP A 117 -2.31 1.31 7.09
N ILE A 118 -1.59 1.36 5.99
CA ILE A 118 -0.13 1.51 5.94
C ILE A 118 0.36 2.76 6.69
N HIS A 119 -0.43 3.82 6.70
CA HIS A 119 -0.11 5.08 7.37
C HIS A 119 0.05 4.96 8.90
N ASN A 120 -0.43 3.85 9.50
CA ASN A 120 -0.27 3.55 10.93
C ASN A 120 0.96 2.68 11.23
N GLN A 121 1.79 2.34 10.22
CA GLN A 121 2.87 1.36 10.32
C GLN A 121 4.26 2.00 10.17
N GLY A 122 4.63 2.88 11.11
CA GLY A 122 5.99 3.45 11.15
C GLY A 122 6.26 4.49 10.07
N PHE A 123 5.30 5.40 9.83
CA PHE A 123 5.44 6.50 8.89
C PHE A 123 5.15 7.85 9.55
N GLU A 124 5.94 8.86 9.17
CA GLU A 124 5.58 10.27 9.34
C GLU A 124 4.71 10.70 8.16
N GLN A 125 3.65 11.46 8.44
CA GLN A 125 2.63 11.83 7.47
C GLN A 125 2.67 13.31 7.19
N LYS A 126 2.57 13.69 5.91
CA LYS A 126 2.54 15.09 5.47
C LYS A 126 1.45 15.31 4.43
N LEU A 127 0.52 16.21 4.70
CA LEU A 127 -0.39 16.71 3.69
C LEU A 127 0.37 17.68 2.79
N VAL A 128 0.43 17.39 1.49
CA VAL A 128 1.21 18.16 0.52
C VAL A 128 0.31 19.16 -0.20
N SER A 129 -0.83 18.71 -0.71
CA SER A 129 -1.74 19.56 -1.50
C SER A 129 -3.16 18.99 -1.52
N THR A 130 -4.11 19.89 -1.83
CA THR A 130 -5.48 19.49 -2.19
C THR A 130 -5.85 20.24 -3.46
N SER A 131 -6.22 19.50 -4.50
CA SER A 131 -6.62 20.04 -5.78
C SER A 131 -7.73 19.19 -6.40
N ASN A 132 -8.73 19.81 -7.01
CA ASN A 132 -9.86 19.15 -7.68
C ASN A 132 -10.56 18.09 -6.79
N GLY A 133 -10.65 18.36 -5.48
CA GLY A 133 -11.28 17.42 -4.54
C GLY A 133 -10.44 16.22 -4.14
N ILE A 134 -9.17 16.15 -4.57
CA ILE A 134 -8.22 15.10 -4.22
C ILE A 134 -7.13 15.71 -3.34
N THR A 135 -6.86 15.05 -2.22
CA THR A 135 -5.76 15.39 -1.31
C THR A 135 -4.59 14.44 -1.56
N TYR A 136 -3.42 15.01 -1.76
CA TYR A 136 -2.17 14.28 -1.85
C TYR A 136 -1.44 14.32 -0.51
N ILE A 137 -1.14 13.13 0.01
CA ILE A 137 -0.45 12.91 1.28
C ILE A 137 0.81 12.09 1.01
N GLU A 138 1.93 12.49 1.60
CA GLU A 138 3.17 11.74 1.59
C GLU A 138 3.39 11.06 2.95
N LEU A 139 3.82 9.81 2.90
CA LEU A 139 4.25 9.01 4.04
C LEU A 139 5.75 8.80 3.93
N PHE A 140 6.50 9.19 4.95
CA PHE A 140 7.94 9.01 5.03
C PHE A 140 8.25 7.89 6.04
N PRO A 141 8.95 6.81 5.65
CA PRO A 141 9.28 5.74 6.58
C PRO A 141 10.19 6.26 7.70
N THR A 142 9.87 5.90 8.95
CA THR A 142 10.74 6.16 10.10
C THR A 142 11.99 5.27 10.04
N ASP A 143 11.83 4.03 9.57
CA ASP A 143 12.94 3.15 9.25
C ASP A 143 13.55 3.51 7.89
N LYS A 144 14.79 4.00 7.91
CA LYS A 144 15.53 4.43 6.71
C LYS A 144 16.17 3.26 5.95
N SER A 145 16.11 2.02 6.45
CA SER A 145 16.59 0.83 5.74
C SER A 145 15.65 0.40 4.61
N ARG A 146 14.37 0.77 4.64
CA ARG A 146 13.39 0.43 3.60
C ARG A 146 13.86 0.83 2.20
N ASN A 147 13.50 0.05 1.19
CA ASN A 147 13.95 0.22 -0.20
C ASN A 147 13.30 1.39 -0.94
N PHE A 148 12.40 2.13 -0.31
CA PHE A 148 11.73 3.30 -0.87
C PHE A 148 11.98 4.55 -0.02
N THR A 149 11.82 5.71 -0.63
CA THR A 149 12.04 7.03 0.00
C THR A 149 10.78 7.56 0.66
N LYS A 150 9.63 7.30 0.04
CA LYS A 150 8.30 7.72 0.51
C LYS A 150 7.19 6.91 -0.18
N ILE A 151 5.99 7.00 0.36
CA ILE A 151 4.76 6.56 -0.28
C ILE A 151 3.86 7.77 -0.49
N GLY A 152 3.35 7.97 -1.70
CA GLY A 152 2.35 8.97 -2.03
C GLY A 152 0.96 8.36 -2.03
N ILE A 153 -0.01 9.03 -1.39
CA ILE A 153 -1.42 8.58 -1.37
C ILE A 153 -2.32 9.70 -1.86
N TRP A 154 -3.15 9.42 -2.86
CA TRP A 154 -4.18 10.32 -3.37
C TRP A 154 -5.53 9.87 -2.85
N VAL A 155 -6.16 10.72 -2.06
CA VAL A 155 -7.44 10.44 -1.39
C VAL A 155 -8.48 11.47 -1.80
N ASN A 156 -9.69 11.03 -2.06
CA ASN A 156 -10.85 11.92 -2.10
C ASN A 156 -11.44 12.03 -0.69
N PRO A 157 -11.25 13.15 0.05
CA PRO A 157 -11.71 13.27 1.43
C PRO A 157 -13.24 13.34 1.54
N ALA A 158 -13.95 13.81 0.50
CA ALA A 158 -15.40 13.88 0.51
C ALA A 158 -16.05 12.49 0.48
N THR A 159 -15.42 11.52 -0.18
CA THR A 159 -15.89 10.14 -0.27
C THR A 159 -15.08 9.19 0.60
N SER A 160 -14.02 9.66 1.28
CA SER A 160 -13.06 8.85 2.03
C SER A 160 -12.55 7.65 1.20
N SER A 161 -12.14 7.91 -0.05
CA SER A 161 -11.72 6.86 -0.99
C SER A 161 -10.29 7.12 -1.45
N ILE A 162 -9.41 6.15 -1.23
CA ILE A 162 -8.06 6.15 -1.84
C ILE A 162 -8.24 5.87 -3.33
N GLN A 163 -7.61 6.70 -4.16
CA GLN A 163 -7.65 6.56 -5.62
C GLN A 163 -6.34 6.02 -6.18
N LYS A 164 -5.23 6.40 -5.58
CA LYS A 164 -3.91 5.98 -6.02
C LYS A 164 -2.94 5.92 -4.84
N VAL A 165 -2.06 4.94 -4.87
CA VAL A 165 -0.89 4.81 -3.99
C VAL A 165 0.34 4.64 -4.87
N THR A 166 1.43 5.31 -4.51
CA THR A 166 2.71 5.19 -5.23
C THR A 166 3.83 5.00 -4.22
N SER A 167 4.60 3.93 -4.35
CA SER A 167 5.89 3.78 -3.68
C SER A 167 6.99 4.34 -4.56
N PHE A 168 7.84 5.19 -4.01
CA PHE A 168 8.97 5.80 -4.71
C PHE A 168 10.26 5.08 -4.30
N GLY A 169 10.75 4.19 -5.13
CA GLY A 169 11.95 3.40 -4.88
C GLY A 169 13.21 4.26 -4.79
N LYS A 170 14.16 3.83 -3.98
CA LYS A 170 15.48 4.48 -3.87
C LYS A 170 16.34 4.29 -5.12
N ASP A 171 16.07 3.24 -5.86
CA ASP A 171 16.70 2.86 -7.11
C ASP A 171 16.05 3.47 -8.36
N GLY A 172 15.04 4.33 -8.17
CA GLY A 172 14.25 4.93 -9.25
C GLY A 172 13.06 4.09 -9.69
N ASN A 173 12.93 2.83 -9.24
CA ASN A 173 11.79 1.98 -9.54
C ASN A 173 10.57 2.42 -8.70
N ASN A 174 9.54 2.88 -9.35
CA ASN A 174 8.29 3.28 -8.71
C ASN A 174 7.20 2.24 -8.98
N VAL A 175 6.41 1.96 -7.95
CA VAL A 175 5.25 1.07 -8.04
C VAL A 175 3.99 1.87 -7.76
N LEU A 176 3.07 1.93 -8.72
CA LEU A 176 1.82 2.67 -8.64
C LEU A 176 0.64 1.70 -8.63
N ILE A 177 -0.26 1.87 -7.68
CA ILE A 177 -1.54 1.17 -7.64
C ILE A 177 -2.64 2.21 -7.83
N THR A 178 -3.33 2.16 -8.96
CA THR A 178 -4.49 3.01 -9.25
C THR A 178 -5.77 2.22 -9.05
N ILE A 179 -6.59 2.61 -8.08
CA ILE A 179 -7.85 1.93 -7.75
C ILE A 179 -8.91 2.35 -8.78
N LYS A 180 -9.45 1.38 -9.51
CA LYS A 180 -10.54 1.59 -10.47
C LYS A 180 -11.90 1.50 -9.80
N SER A 181 -12.09 0.47 -8.97
CA SER A 181 -13.31 0.27 -8.21
C SER A 181 -13.05 -0.46 -6.90
N ILE A 182 -13.87 -0.14 -5.89
CA ILE A 182 -14.01 -0.93 -4.67
C ILE A 182 -15.49 -1.15 -4.46
N LYS A 183 -15.91 -2.39 -4.36
CA LYS A 183 -17.30 -2.78 -4.11
C LYS A 183 -17.41 -3.88 -3.06
N GLN A 184 -18.53 -3.95 -2.38
CA GLN A 184 -18.81 -5.07 -1.50
C GLN A 184 -19.01 -6.33 -2.32
N SER A 185 -18.34 -7.41 -1.93
CA SER A 185 -18.56 -8.73 -2.53
C SER A 185 -19.93 -9.27 -2.15
N SER A 186 -20.71 -9.71 -3.13
CA SER A 186 -22.01 -10.31 -2.92
C SER A 186 -22.19 -11.51 -3.89
N PRO A 187 -22.31 -12.75 -3.38
CA PRO A 187 -22.26 -13.14 -1.96
C PRO A 187 -20.87 -12.95 -1.33
N VAL A 188 -20.80 -12.90 0.01
CA VAL A 188 -19.53 -12.90 0.75
C VAL A 188 -18.82 -14.23 0.51
N PRO A 189 -17.55 -14.25 0.03
CA PRO A 189 -16.82 -15.48 -0.23
C PRO A 189 -16.62 -16.33 1.03
N ALA A 190 -16.62 -17.66 0.87
CA ALA A 190 -16.20 -18.57 1.93
C ALA A 190 -14.68 -18.46 2.18
N ASP A 191 -14.19 -18.80 3.38
CA ASP A 191 -12.76 -18.68 3.71
C ASP A 191 -11.89 -19.56 2.80
N SER A 192 -12.42 -20.70 2.31
CA SER A 192 -11.75 -21.56 1.34
C SER A 192 -11.43 -20.88 0.01
N PHE A 193 -12.10 -19.78 -0.34
CA PHE A 193 -11.79 -18.99 -1.53
C PHE A 193 -10.42 -18.30 -1.44
N PHE A 194 -9.95 -18.03 -0.22
CA PHE A 194 -8.69 -17.34 0.07
C PHE A 194 -7.53 -18.31 0.31
N LYS A 195 -7.70 -19.57 -0.06
CA LYS A 195 -6.68 -20.62 0.09
C LYS A 195 -6.46 -21.30 -1.24
N PHE A 196 -5.20 -21.54 -1.59
CA PHE A 196 -4.87 -22.41 -2.72
C PHE A 196 -5.30 -23.86 -2.42
N ASP A 197 -5.99 -24.47 -3.38
CA ASP A 197 -6.45 -25.86 -3.29
C ASP A 197 -5.69 -26.74 -4.28
N PRO A 198 -4.68 -27.51 -3.83
CA PRO A 198 -3.91 -28.39 -4.72
C PRO A 198 -4.78 -29.42 -5.45
N ALA A 199 -5.93 -29.84 -4.87
CA ALA A 199 -6.81 -30.81 -5.51
C ALA A 199 -7.43 -30.30 -6.82
N ARG A 200 -7.50 -29.00 -7.01
CA ARG A 200 -7.96 -28.36 -8.27
C ARG A 200 -6.86 -28.20 -9.30
N HIS A 201 -5.61 -28.46 -8.90
CA HIS A 201 -4.41 -28.26 -9.71
C HIS A 201 -3.50 -29.49 -9.58
N PRO A 202 -3.90 -30.66 -10.12
CA PRO A 202 -3.22 -31.94 -9.87
C PRO A 202 -1.80 -32.01 -10.43
N ASP A 203 -1.48 -31.16 -11.42
CA ASP A 203 -0.17 -31.15 -12.08
C ASP A 203 0.76 -30.06 -11.51
N VAL A 204 0.33 -29.36 -10.44
CA VAL A 204 1.11 -28.27 -9.85
C VAL A 204 2.20 -28.80 -8.93
N GLU A 205 3.43 -28.34 -9.13
CA GLU A 205 4.53 -28.54 -8.19
C GLU A 205 4.34 -27.63 -6.97
N VAL A 206 4.39 -28.25 -5.78
CA VAL A 206 4.24 -27.54 -4.51
C VAL A 206 5.61 -27.35 -3.86
N ILE A 207 6.06 -26.10 -3.75
CA ILE A 207 7.32 -25.73 -3.11
C ILE A 207 6.99 -25.12 -1.73
N ASP A 208 7.32 -25.84 -0.66
CA ASP A 208 7.11 -25.39 0.72
C ASP A 208 8.37 -24.70 1.25
N LEU A 209 8.27 -23.39 1.43
CA LEU A 209 9.36 -22.50 1.88
C LEU A 209 9.21 -22.06 3.37
N ARG A 210 8.30 -22.71 4.12
CA ARG A 210 8.02 -22.34 5.51
C ARG A 210 9.07 -22.85 6.49
#